data_867a2316e440e1e527dffa48bfc32c24
#
_entry.id   867a2316e440e1e527dffa48bfc32c24
#
_cell.length_a   1.000
_cell.length_b   1.000
_cell.length_c   1.000
_cell.angle_alpha   90.00
_cell.angle_beta   90.00
_cell.angle_gamma   90.00
#
_symmetry.space_group_name_H-M   'P 1'
#
loop_
_entity.id
_entity.type
_entity.pdbx_description
1 polymer ?
#
loop_
_entity_poly.entity_id
_entity_poly.type
_entity_poly.pdbx_seq_one_letter_code
_entity_poly.pdbx_strand_id
1 'polypeptide(L)'
;MRILFLHPNSPDYLCASLFHGLREIYGTNCVDLPRFDCMYAPIKRGVLNKIRGHGFTLYGLLEDIPELEEERFFIWQKNIAAFDLYIIADIWNSWRMLDQLLEHVDTRKILIVDSGDTNRFFPWNNLKTSWRGIWRKRKLLKHCLGYAKREIPARWSEAVGPAMQLLPNSLYKSLLPEKILPISFGIPGSKISYITPAQKTQRFTTHIVDADIASVLHHNKHTESYAFTNEQDYYADIQKSMYGITTKRSGWDCLRHYEFAANGAVLCFQDLNKKPAMSAPHGLNESNSICYTNFTDLENKLNAIAEKDYEKLLQNSYRWIEQHTTAAVAQRLIASIHPTLPKD
;
A
#
# COMPACT_ATOMS: atom_id res chain seq x y z
N MET A 1 22.44 7.87 -0.44
CA MET A 1 21.99 6.55 -0.93
C MET A 1 21.26 6.73 -2.24
N ARG A 2 21.69 6.05 -3.29
CA ARG A 2 21.04 6.03 -4.61
C ARG A 2 20.17 4.78 -4.73
N ILE A 3 18.93 4.95 -5.15
CA ILE A 3 17.91 3.91 -5.22
C ILE A 3 17.45 3.72 -6.67
N LEU A 4 17.45 2.49 -7.17
CA LEU A 4 16.78 2.14 -8.41
C LEU A 4 15.45 1.43 -8.11
N PHE A 5 14.36 2.04 -8.55
CA PHE A 5 12.99 1.53 -8.37
C PHE A 5 12.49 0.90 -9.67
N LEU A 6 12.51 -0.44 -9.70
CA LEU A 6 12.11 -1.23 -10.87
C LEU A 6 10.64 -1.66 -10.72
N HIS A 7 9.83 -1.40 -11.73
CA HIS A 7 8.39 -1.69 -11.70
C HIS A 7 7.82 -1.96 -13.12
N PRO A 8 6.61 -2.56 -13.24
CA PRO A 8 6.08 -2.98 -14.54
C PRO A 8 5.42 -1.83 -15.36
N ASN A 9 5.58 -0.57 -14.96
CA ASN A 9 4.91 0.61 -15.53
C ASN A 9 3.38 0.46 -15.63
N SER A 10 2.80 -0.13 -14.61
CA SER A 10 1.35 -0.22 -14.43
C SER A 10 0.92 0.48 -13.14
N PRO A 11 -0.23 1.17 -13.11
CA PRO A 11 -0.74 1.79 -11.91
C PRO A 11 -0.93 0.76 -10.78
N ASP A 12 -0.27 0.98 -9.65
CA ASP A 12 -0.39 0.18 -8.44
C ASP A 12 -0.25 1.10 -7.22
N TYR A 13 -1.20 1.04 -6.29
CA TYR A 13 -1.25 1.98 -5.16
C TYR A 13 -0.09 1.81 -4.19
N LEU A 14 0.38 0.56 -3.94
CA LEU A 14 1.52 0.37 -3.03
C LEU A 14 2.81 0.88 -3.68
N CYS A 15 3.04 0.51 -4.95
CA CYS A 15 4.21 0.95 -5.69
C CYS A 15 4.25 2.47 -5.83
N ALA A 16 3.11 3.09 -6.17
CA ALA A 16 2.97 4.55 -6.31
C ALA A 16 3.22 5.28 -4.97
N SER A 17 2.60 4.80 -3.90
CA SER A 17 2.76 5.34 -2.55
C SER A 17 4.22 5.26 -2.07
N LEU A 18 4.85 4.09 -2.21
CA LEU A 18 6.24 3.89 -1.81
C LEU A 18 7.19 4.74 -2.66
N PHE A 19 7.00 4.74 -3.98
CA PHE A 19 7.84 5.53 -4.88
C PHE A 19 7.74 7.02 -4.58
N HIS A 20 6.53 7.55 -4.35
CA HIS A 20 6.33 8.94 -3.94
C HIS A 20 7.11 9.26 -2.67
N GLY A 21 6.97 8.45 -1.61
CA GLY A 21 7.69 8.68 -0.36
C GLY A 21 9.22 8.59 -0.50
N LEU A 22 9.72 7.67 -1.33
CA LEU A 22 11.15 7.62 -1.63
C LEU A 22 11.64 8.86 -2.39
N ARG A 23 10.82 9.37 -3.32
CA ARG A 23 11.12 10.62 -4.05
C ARG A 23 11.09 11.85 -3.13
N GLU A 24 10.16 11.89 -2.16
CA GLU A 24 10.16 12.96 -1.13
C GLU A 24 11.45 12.97 -0.30
N ILE A 25 12.01 11.79 0.03
CA ILE A 25 13.19 11.68 0.89
C ILE A 25 14.51 11.82 0.11
N TYR A 26 14.60 11.17 -1.04
CA TYR A 26 15.86 11.03 -1.80
C TYR A 26 15.93 11.87 -3.06
N GLY A 27 14.86 12.58 -3.42
CA GLY A 27 14.80 13.41 -4.61
C GLY A 27 15.20 12.64 -5.87
N THR A 28 16.09 13.20 -6.67
CA THR A 28 16.62 12.58 -7.91
C THR A 28 17.50 11.37 -7.67
N ASN A 29 17.97 11.14 -6.44
CA ASN A 29 18.68 9.91 -6.10
C ASN A 29 17.79 8.64 -6.08
N CYS A 30 16.46 8.78 -6.17
CA CYS A 30 15.53 7.68 -6.38
C CYS A 30 15.06 7.70 -7.84
N VAL A 31 15.60 6.81 -8.66
CA VAL A 31 15.31 6.70 -10.09
C VAL A 31 14.37 5.53 -10.34
N ASP A 32 13.30 5.78 -11.08
CA ASP A 32 12.35 4.75 -11.52
C ASP A 32 12.75 4.18 -12.89
N LEU A 33 12.57 2.89 -13.07
CA LEU A 33 12.86 2.22 -14.34
C LEU A 33 11.84 1.09 -14.63
N PRO A 34 11.10 1.16 -15.76
CA PRO A 34 10.98 2.32 -16.67
C PRO A 34 10.38 3.56 -15.99
N ARG A 35 10.25 4.68 -16.68
CA ARG A 35 9.54 5.86 -16.14
C ARG A 35 8.14 5.46 -15.65
N PHE A 36 7.81 5.82 -14.40
CA PHE A 36 6.53 5.48 -13.79
C PHE A 36 5.43 6.48 -14.20
N ASP A 37 4.94 6.33 -15.42
CA ASP A 37 4.15 7.33 -16.13
C ASP A 37 2.97 7.91 -15.35
N CYS A 38 2.31 7.13 -14.49
CA CYS A 38 1.19 7.62 -13.70
C CYS A 38 1.58 8.57 -12.56
N MET A 39 2.86 8.63 -12.18
CA MET A 39 3.35 9.47 -11.09
C MET A 39 3.64 10.90 -11.51
N TYR A 40 3.89 11.15 -12.79
CA TYR A 40 4.36 12.45 -13.29
C TYR A 40 3.23 13.28 -13.92
N ALA A 41 3.17 14.57 -13.51
CA ALA A 41 2.23 15.55 -14.07
C ALA A 41 2.81 16.20 -15.35
N PRO A 42 1.96 16.50 -16.35
CA PRO A 42 0.58 16.05 -16.50
C PRO A 42 0.50 14.58 -16.90
N ILE A 43 -0.47 13.86 -16.34
CA ILE A 43 -0.66 12.44 -16.68
C ILE A 43 -1.14 12.32 -18.13
N LYS A 44 -0.44 11.54 -18.94
CA LYS A 44 -0.80 11.31 -20.36
C LYS A 44 -2.15 10.60 -20.47
N ARG A 45 -3.00 11.00 -21.42
CA ARG A 45 -4.36 10.45 -21.61
C ARG A 45 -4.39 8.91 -21.71
N GLY A 46 -3.42 8.29 -22.37
CA GLY A 46 -3.32 6.84 -22.49
C GLY A 46 -2.99 6.12 -21.17
N VAL A 47 -2.41 6.83 -20.20
CA VAL A 47 -2.14 6.34 -18.85
C VAL A 47 -3.40 6.49 -18.00
N LEU A 48 -4.11 7.62 -18.10
CA LEU A 48 -5.37 7.85 -17.38
C LEU A 48 -6.39 6.72 -17.61
N ASN A 49 -6.48 6.21 -18.84
CA ASN A 49 -7.39 5.11 -19.18
C ASN A 49 -7.07 3.78 -18.47
N LYS A 50 -5.86 3.63 -17.92
CA LYS A 50 -5.43 2.44 -17.17
C LYS A 50 -5.60 2.60 -15.67
N ILE A 51 -5.82 3.83 -15.18
CA ILE A 51 -5.94 4.16 -13.77
C ILE A 51 -7.37 3.88 -13.31
N ARG A 52 -7.51 3.12 -12.24
CA ARG A 52 -8.79 2.97 -11.54
C ARG A 52 -8.99 4.17 -10.60
N GLY A 53 -10.23 4.63 -10.42
CA GLY A 53 -10.54 5.69 -9.46
C GLY A 53 -10.09 7.09 -9.86
N HIS A 54 -10.12 7.39 -11.14
CA HIS A 54 -9.79 8.71 -11.68
C HIS A 54 -8.38 9.24 -11.35
N GLY A 55 -7.54 8.46 -10.71
CA GLY A 55 -6.17 8.84 -10.35
C GLY A 55 -6.06 9.77 -9.14
N PHE A 56 -7.05 9.73 -8.25
CA PHE A 56 -7.02 10.52 -7.02
C PHE A 56 -5.87 10.09 -6.11
N THR A 57 -5.44 11.01 -5.26
CA THR A 57 -4.54 10.82 -4.11
C THR A 57 -3.09 10.54 -4.47
N LEU A 58 -2.78 9.58 -5.32
CA LEU A 58 -1.42 9.06 -5.51
C LEU A 58 -0.81 9.32 -6.89
N TYR A 59 -1.57 9.83 -7.86
CA TYR A 59 -1.08 9.97 -9.23
C TYR A 59 -0.89 11.43 -9.65
N GLY A 60 0.05 11.67 -10.58
CA GLY A 60 0.37 13.03 -11.06
C GLY A 60 0.99 13.93 -10.01
N LEU A 61 1.71 13.38 -9.03
CA LEU A 61 2.25 14.10 -7.88
C LEU A 61 3.67 14.62 -8.11
N LEU A 62 4.37 14.08 -9.10
CA LEU A 62 5.77 14.40 -9.35
C LEU A 62 5.91 15.25 -10.62
N GLU A 63 6.85 16.17 -10.59
CA GLU A 63 7.29 16.90 -11.78
C GLU A 63 8.23 16.02 -12.61
N ASP A 64 8.17 16.17 -13.93
CA ASP A 64 9.10 15.52 -14.84
C ASP A 64 10.46 16.22 -14.79
N ILE A 65 11.52 15.43 -14.70
CA ILE A 65 12.89 15.90 -14.59
C ILE A 65 13.68 15.35 -15.79
N PRO A 66 14.08 16.20 -16.76
CA PRO A 66 14.73 15.76 -18.00
C PRO A 66 16.01 14.94 -17.76
N GLU A 67 16.79 15.29 -16.74
CA GLU A 67 18.04 14.61 -16.39
C GLU A 67 17.81 13.14 -16.02
N LEU A 68 16.67 12.83 -15.42
CA LEU A 68 16.29 11.44 -15.09
C LEU A 68 15.92 10.63 -16.33
N GLU A 69 15.42 11.27 -17.40
CA GLU A 69 15.11 10.58 -18.65
C GLU A 69 16.39 10.10 -19.34
N GLU A 70 17.41 10.96 -19.40
CA GLU A 70 18.73 10.58 -19.91
C GLU A 70 19.36 9.47 -19.06
N GLU A 71 19.28 9.60 -17.73
CA GLU A 71 19.80 8.57 -16.82
C GLU A 71 19.12 7.22 -17.04
N ARG A 72 17.79 7.13 -17.12
CA ARG A 72 17.02 5.90 -17.37
C ARG A 72 17.48 5.20 -18.65
N PHE A 73 17.78 5.96 -19.71
CA PHE A 73 18.22 5.41 -21.00
C PHE A 73 19.52 4.62 -20.88
N PHE A 74 20.45 5.07 -20.03
CA PHE A 74 21.78 4.46 -19.92
C PHE A 74 21.93 3.46 -18.75
N ILE A 75 20.91 3.27 -17.89
CA ILE A 75 21.05 2.44 -16.68
C ILE A 75 21.54 1.02 -17.01
N TRP A 76 20.85 0.32 -17.91
CA TRP A 76 21.22 -1.06 -18.26
C TRP A 76 22.57 -1.19 -18.97
N GLN A 77 22.97 -0.15 -19.67
CA GLN A 77 24.18 -0.21 -20.52
C GLN A 77 25.45 0.16 -19.74
N LYS A 78 25.37 1.09 -18.79
CA LYS A 78 26.54 1.70 -18.18
C LYS A 78 26.49 1.80 -16.65
N ASN A 79 25.31 1.98 -16.07
CA ASN A 79 25.17 2.47 -14.70
C ASN A 79 24.42 1.53 -13.77
N ILE A 80 24.07 0.32 -14.20
CA ILE A 80 23.24 -0.57 -13.39
C ILE A 80 23.86 -0.89 -12.01
N ALA A 81 25.18 -0.96 -11.89
CA ALA A 81 25.86 -1.23 -10.63
C ALA A 81 26.03 0.00 -9.71
N ALA A 82 25.65 1.20 -10.16
CA ALA A 82 25.90 2.46 -9.45
C ALA A 82 24.90 2.79 -8.33
N PHE A 83 23.96 1.90 -8.03
CA PHE A 83 22.96 2.08 -7.01
C PHE A 83 23.30 1.30 -5.73
N ASP A 84 22.95 1.89 -4.60
CA ASP A 84 23.14 1.28 -3.28
C ASP A 84 22.02 0.29 -2.96
N LEU A 85 20.80 0.58 -3.46
CA LEU A 85 19.59 -0.21 -3.23
C LEU A 85 18.79 -0.36 -4.52
N TYR A 86 18.32 -1.59 -4.76
CA TYR A 86 17.41 -1.94 -5.86
C TYR A 86 16.10 -2.40 -5.27
N ILE A 87 15.00 -1.77 -5.68
CA ILE A 87 13.65 -2.13 -5.25
C ILE A 87 12.92 -2.74 -6.44
N ILE A 88 12.55 -4.02 -6.33
CA ILE A 88 11.68 -4.69 -7.31
C ILE A 88 10.24 -4.53 -6.81
N ALA A 89 9.53 -3.56 -7.36
CA ALA A 89 8.15 -3.26 -7.02
C ALA A 89 7.19 -4.13 -7.87
N ASP A 90 6.08 -4.57 -7.26
CA ASP A 90 5.15 -5.53 -7.86
C ASP A 90 5.85 -6.77 -8.43
N ILE A 91 6.43 -7.57 -7.55
CA ILE A 91 7.20 -8.76 -7.92
C ILE A 91 6.43 -9.72 -8.84
N TRP A 92 5.08 -9.76 -8.75
CA TRP A 92 4.24 -10.62 -9.58
C TRP A 92 4.32 -10.29 -11.08
N ASN A 93 4.48 -9.02 -11.41
CA ASN A 93 4.61 -8.52 -12.78
C ASN A 93 6.07 -8.17 -13.16
N SER A 94 6.93 -7.89 -12.16
CA SER A 94 8.33 -7.44 -12.37
C SER A 94 9.38 -8.55 -12.23
N TRP A 95 9.00 -9.81 -12.04
CA TRP A 95 9.95 -10.90 -11.79
C TRP A 95 11.00 -11.10 -12.90
N ARG A 96 10.70 -10.70 -14.15
CA ARG A 96 11.67 -10.75 -15.26
C ARG A 96 12.79 -9.73 -15.08
N MET A 97 12.47 -8.55 -14.53
CA MET A 97 13.45 -7.53 -14.18
C MET A 97 14.37 -8.01 -13.06
N LEU A 98 13.84 -8.79 -12.10
CA LEU A 98 14.66 -9.43 -11.09
C LEU A 98 15.65 -10.43 -11.71
N ASP A 99 15.20 -11.33 -12.60
CA ASP A 99 16.08 -12.29 -13.29
C ASP A 99 17.21 -11.55 -14.03
N GLN A 100 16.91 -10.45 -14.72
CA GLN A 100 17.89 -9.64 -15.43
C GLN A 100 18.85 -8.91 -14.48
N LEU A 101 18.33 -8.34 -13.39
CA LEU A 101 19.13 -7.61 -12.40
C LEU A 101 20.17 -8.50 -11.71
N LEU A 102 19.83 -9.77 -11.46
CA LEU A 102 20.71 -10.75 -10.79
C LEU A 102 21.97 -11.10 -11.58
N GLU A 103 22.06 -10.73 -12.84
CA GLU A 103 23.27 -10.88 -13.65
C GLU A 103 24.32 -9.80 -13.35
N HIS A 104 23.89 -8.71 -12.71
CA HIS A 104 24.70 -7.50 -12.55
C HIS A 104 24.95 -7.07 -11.10
N VAL A 105 24.07 -7.48 -10.15
CA VAL A 105 24.12 -6.97 -8.77
C VAL A 105 23.95 -8.05 -7.72
N ASP A 106 24.47 -7.77 -6.52
CA ASP A 106 24.35 -8.65 -5.35
C ASP A 106 22.89 -8.67 -4.85
N THR A 107 22.36 -9.87 -4.60
CA THR A 107 21.02 -10.07 -4.05
C THR A 107 20.81 -9.35 -2.72
N ARG A 108 21.86 -9.15 -1.93
CA ARG A 108 21.83 -8.43 -0.65
C ARG A 108 21.57 -6.94 -0.79
N LYS A 109 21.61 -6.38 -2.00
CA LYS A 109 21.21 -5.01 -2.32
C LYS A 109 19.78 -4.94 -2.88
N ILE A 110 19.05 -6.07 -3.00
CA ILE A 110 17.72 -6.13 -3.64
C ILE A 110 16.62 -6.28 -2.59
N LEU A 111 15.72 -5.32 -2.55
CA LEU A 111 14.48 -5.35 -1.77
C LEU A 111 13.32 -5.71 -2.68
N ILE A 112 12.53 -6.70 -2.30
CA ILE A 112 11.33 -7.12 -3.02
C ILE A 112 10.11 -6.45 -2.39
N VAL A 113 9.21 -5.90 -3.21
CA VAL A 113 7.91 -5.36 -2.79
C VAL A 113 6.80 -6.17 -3.47
N ASP A 114 5.97 -6.80 -2.65
CA ASP A 114 4.80 -7.57 -3.06
C ASP A 114 3.54 -6.74 -2.83
N SER A 115 2.99 -6.18 -3.89
CA SER A 115 1.77 -5.37 -3.87
C SER A 115 0.48 -6.19 -3.89
N GLY A 116 0.58 -7.51 -4.02
CA GLY A 116 -0.58 -8.39 -4.15
C GLY A 116 -1.54 -8.32 -2.95
N ASP A 117 -2.85 -8.31 -3.25
CA ASP A 117 -3.94 -8.28 -2.27
C ASP A 117 -4.19 -9.64 -1.59
N THR A 118 -3.40 -10.66 -1.90
CA THR A 118 -3.54 -11.99 -1.33
C THR A 118 -2.51 -12.25 -0.25
N ASN A 119 -2.82 -13.15 0.68
CA ASN A 119 -1.89 -13.60 1.70
C ASN A 119 -0.77 -14.52 1.19
N ARG A 120 -0.78 -14.87 -0.10
CA ARG A 120 0.23 -15.74 -0.73
C ARG A 120 1.48 -14.95 -1.11
N PHE A 121 2.62 -15.60 -0.93
CA PHE A 121 3.92 -15.05 -1.28
C PHE A 121 4.35 -15.50 -2.69
N PHE A 122 4.97 -14.59 -3.44
CA PHE A 122 5.61 -14.98 -4.70
C PHE A 122 6.77 -15.95 -4.39
N PRO A 123 6.99 -17.04 -5.14
CA PRO A 123 6.31 -17.43 -6.39
C PRO A 123 5.24 -18.52 -6.20
N TRP A 124 4.75 -18.79 -4.98
CA TRP A 124 3.95 -19.97 -4.64
C TRP A 124 2.58 -20.07 -5.32
N ASN A 125 2.10 -19.00 -5.91
CA ASN A 125 0.84 -19.01 -6.68
C ASN A 125 1.02 -18.65 -8.14
N ASN A 126 2.23 -18.74 -8.69
CA ASN A 126 2.48 -18.43 -10.09
C ASN A 126 2.24 -19.67 -10.95
N LEU A 127 1.00 -19.88 -11.37
CA LEU A 127 0.57 -21.00 -12.23
C LEU A 127 1.29 -21.05 -13.60
N LYS A 128 1.91 -19.95 -14.02
CA LYS A 128 2.65 -19.86 -15.28
C LYS A 128 4.10 -20.35 -15.17
N THR A 129 4.55 -20.73 -13.99
CA THR A 129 5.94 -21.12 -13.74
C THR A 129 6.01 -22.62 -13.41
N SER A 130 6.94 -23.34 -14.07
CA SER A 130 7.22 -24.75 -13.76
C SER A 130 7.73 -24.91 -12.30
N TRP A 131 7.59 -26.12 -11.74
CA TRP A 131 8.11 -26.42 -10.39
C TRP A 131 9.60 -26.07 -10.23
N ARG A 132 10.41 -26.37 -11.25
CA ARG A 132 11.85 -26.01 -11.24
C ARG A 132 12.03 -24.48 -11.19
N GLY A 133 11.21 -23.74 -11.93
CA GLY A 133 11.22 -22.28 -11.92
C GLY A 133 10.78 -21.70 -10.57
N ILE A 134 9.76 -22.28 -9.92
CA ILE A 134 9.34 -21.89 -8.56
C ILE A 134 10.50 -22.08 -7.56
N TRP A 135 11.16 -23.23 -7.55
CA TRP A 135 12.26 -23.50 -6.64
C TRP A 135 13.48 -22.61 -6.88
N ARG A 136 13.82 -22.34 -8.16
CA ARG A 136 14.89 -21.39 -8.50
C ARG A 136 14.57 -20.00 -7.97
N LYS A 137 13.39 -19.47 -8.24
CA LYS A 137 12.96 -18.12 -7.79
C LYS A 137 12.94 -18.04 -6.26
N ARG A 138 12.42 -19.06 -5.58
CA ARG A 138 12.44 -19.13 -4.13
C ARG A 138 13.86 -19.02 -3.57
N LYS A 139 14.82 -19.77 -4.14
CA LYS A 139 16.23 -19.72 -3.70
C LYS A 139 16.80 -18.31 -3.85
N LEU A 140 16.49 -17.62 -4.93
CA LEU A 140 16.94 -16.25 -5.17
C LEU A 140 16.32 -15.28 -4.14
N LEU A 141 15.00 -15.34 -3.94
CA LEU A 141 14.30 -14.48 -2.98
C LEU A 141 14.75 -14.70 -1.53
N LYS A 142 15.20 -15.89 -1.19
CA LYS A 142 15.71 -16.20 0.15
C LYS A 142 16.89 -15.32 0.56
N HIS A 143 17.74 -14.96 -0.39
CA HIS A 143 18.96 -14.20 -0.17
C HIS A 143 18.84 -12.71 -0.47
N CYS A 144 17.62 -12.23 -0.86
CA CYS A 144 17.37 -10.80 -1.03
C CYS A 144 17.42 -10.08 0.33
N LEU A 145 17.70 -8.78 0.28
CA LEU A 145 17.79 -7.87 1.44
C LEU A 145 16.53 -7.93 2.31
N GLY A 146 15.35 -8.11 1.71
CA GLY A 146 14.06 -8.28 2.38
C GLY A 146 12.92 -8.43 1.40
N TYR A 147 11.77 -8.85 1.93
CA TYR A 147 10.53 -9.03 1.20
C TYR A 147 9.42 -8.25 1.91
N ALA A 148 9.03 -7.11 1.34
CA ALA A 148 8.00 -6.24 1.88
C ALA A 148 6.62 -6.66 1.37
N LYS A 149 5.64 -6.87 2.28
CA LYS A 149 4.30 -7.33 1.95
C LYS A 149 3.24 -6.71 2.85
N ARG A 150 2.07 -6.36 2.26
CA ARG A 150 0.91 -5.81 3.00
C ARG A 150 0.07 -6.88 3.68
N GLU A 151 -0.30 -7.90 2.93
CA GLU A 151 -1.21 -8.96 3.34
C GLU A 151 -0.42 -10.16 3.85
N ILE A 152 -0.03 -10.12 5.13
CA ILE A 152 0.72 -11.21 5.78
C ILE A 152 -0.28 -12.06 6.55
N PRO A 153 -0.39 -13.38 6.26
CA PRO A 153 -1.38 -14.25 6.87
C PRO A 153 -1.11 -14.50 8.35
N ALA A 154 -2.15 -14.88 9.09
CA ALA A 154 -2.01 -15.34 10.47
C ALA A 154 -1.29 -16.70 10.55
N ARG A 155 -1.46 -17.54 9.54
CA ARG A 155 -0.83 -18.87 9.45
C ARG A 155 0.05 -18.97 8.22
N TRP A 156 1.29 -19.39 8.39
CA TRP A 156 2.26 -19.50 7.27
C TRP A 156 1.84 -20.53 6.21
N SER A 157 0.99 -21.50 6.56
CA SER A 157 0.40 -22.43 5.58
C SER A 157 -0.41 -21.71 4.49
N GLU A 158 -0.99 -20.57 4.79
CA GLU A 158 -1.76 -19.76 3.84
C GLU A 158 -0.85 -18.99 2.86
N ALA A 159 0.41 -18.78 3.23
CA ALA A 159 1.40 -18.06 2.42
C ALA A 159 1.88 -18.86 1.20
N VAL A 160 1.68 -20.16 1.20
CA VAL A 160 2.11 -21.11 0.16
C VAL A 160 0.91 -21.66 -0.61
N GLY A 161 1.17 -22.27 -1.77
CA GLY A 161 0.09 -22.86 -2.57
C GLY A 161 -0.57 -24.06 -1.92
N PRO A 162 -1.81 -24.43 -2.33
CA PRO A 162 -2.60 -25.50 -1.72
C PRO A 162 -1.86 -26.84 -1.63
N ALA A 163 -1.08 -27.19 -2.64
CA ALA A 163 -0.30 -28.44 -2.67
C ALA A 163 0.76 -28.53 -1.55
N MET A 164 1.13 -27.41 -0.95
CA MET A 164 2.14 -27.33 0.10
C MET A 164 1.52 -27.22 1.51
N GLN A 165 0.20 -27.09 1.63
CA GLN A 165 -0.49 -26.91 2.92
C GLN A 165 -0.47 -28.14 3.82
N LEU A 166 -0.10 -29.28 3.29
CA LEU A 166 0.04 -30.54 4.05
C LEU A 166 1.39 -30.69 4.77
N LEU A 167 2.30 -29.73 4.60
CA LEU A 167 3.61 -29.76 5.25
C LEU A 167 3.49 -29.41 6.75
N PRO A 168 4.40 -29.91 7.59
CA PRO A 168 4.53 -29.46 8.98
C PRO A 168 4.81 -27.94 9.08
N ASN A 169 4.24 -27.28 10.08
CA ASN A 169 4.37 -25.83 10.26
C ASN A 169 5.83 -25.33 10.30
N SER A 170 6.75 -26.11 10.82
CA SER A 170 8.18 -25.79 10.87
C SER A 170 8.81 -25.62 9.48
N LEU A 171 8.27 -26.30 8.47
CA LEU A 171 8.80 -26.25 7.11
C LEU A 171 8.34 -25.00 6.34
N TYR A 172 7.20 -24.39 6.67
CA TYR A 172 6.73 -23.21 5.95
C TYR A 172 7.71 -22.03 6.01
N LYS A 173 8.31 -21.77 7.18
CA LYS A 173 9.32 -20.72 7.32
C LYS A 173 10.51 -20.93 6.38
N SER A 174 10.92 -22.20 6.16
CA SER A 174 12.02 -22.50 5.24
C SER A 174 11.67 -22.25 3.77
N LEU A 175 10.37 -22.20 3.44
CA LEU A 175 9.85 -21.97 2.10
C LEU A 175 9.66 -20.49 1.75
N LEU A 176 9.66 -19.62 2.74
CA LEU A 176 9.41 -18.19 2.62
C LEU A 176 10.72 -17.40 2.62
N PRO A 177 10.71 -16.12 2.24
CA PRO A 177 11.86 -15.23 2.40
C PRO A 177 12.33 -15.18 3.86
N GLU A 178 13.63 -15.06 4.08
CA GLU A 178 14.21 -15.02 5.44
C GLU A 178 13.76 -13.77 6.21
N LYS A 179 13.72 -12.63 5.53
CA LYS A 179 13.35 -11.34 6.10
C LYS A 179 12.06 -10.82 5.48
N ILE A 180 10.95 -11.01 6.17
CA ILE A 180 9.63 -10.50 5.79
C ILE A 180 9.42 -9.17 6.50
N LEU A 181 9.08 -8.13 5.73
CA LEU A 181 8.89 -6.76 6.20
C LEU A 181 7.43 -6.35 6.01
N PRO A 182 6.68 -6.10 7.08
CA PRO A 182 5.35 -5.52 6.96
C PRO A 182 5.43 -4.13 6.33
N ILE A 183 4.59 -3.88 5.31
CA ILE A 183 4.43 -2.58 4.66
C ILE A 183 2.94 -2.28 4.53
N SER A 184 2.59 -1.01 4.40
CA SER A 184 1.22 -0.54 4.18
C SER A 184 1.19 0.49 3.07
N PHE A 185 0.01 0.86 2.61
CA PHE A 185 -0.15 2.10 1.86
C PHE A 185 0.31 3.28 2.71
N GLY A 186 0.60 4.38 2.04
CA GLY A 186 0.76 5.71 2.63
C GLY A 186 -0.01 6.73 1.81
N ILE A 187 -0.26 7.89 2.41
CA ILE A 187 -0.87 9.03 1.74
C ILE A 187 0.15 10.18 1.67
N PRO A 188 0.20 10.98 0.58
CA PRO A 188 1.05 12.17 0.58
C PRO A 188 0.73 13.09 1.75
N GLY A 189 1.74 13.60 2.44
CA GLY A 189 1.53 14.51 3.57
C GLY A 189 0.73 15.76 3.20
N SER A 190 0.86 16.22 1.95
CA SER A 190 0.09 17.34 1.38
C SER A 190 -1.42 17.08 1.25
N LYS A 191 -1.87 15.82 1.38
CA LYS A 191 -3.29 15.43 1.33
C LYS A 191 -3.94 15.34 2.72
N ILE A 192 -3.21 15.64 3.78
CA ILE A 192 -3.77 15.69 5.14
C ILE A 192 -4.41 17.05 5.38
N SER A 193 -5.69 17.04 5.75
CA SER A 193 -6.49 18.23 6.09
C SER A 193 -7.02 18.07 7.51
N TYR A 194 -6.61 18.96 8.42
CA TYR A 194 -7.05 18.94 9.82
C TYR A 194 -8.44 19.60 9.96
N ILE A 195 -9.47 18.78 10.04
CA ILE A 195 -10.87 19.19 10.16
C ILE A 195 -11.31 19.07 11.62
N THR A 196 -11.90 20.11 12.16
CA THR A 196 -12.42 20.11 13.54
C THR A 196 -13.82 19.50 13.61
N PRO A 197 -14.29 19.02 14.78
CA PRO A 197 -15.64 18.53 14.95
C PRO A 197 -16.72 19.53 14.52
N ALA A 198 -16.52 20.83 14.77
CA ALA A 198 -17.44 21.89 14.40
C ALA A 198 -17.68 22.05 12.89
N GLN A 199 -16.76 21.54 12.06
CA GLN A 199 -16.89 21.57 10.60
C GLN A 199 -17.65 20.36 10.04
N LYS A 200 -18.02 19.40 10.89
CA LYS A 200 -18.76 18.21 10.49
C LYS A 200 -20.25 18.50 10.34
N THR A 201 -20.76 18.27 9.14
CA THR A 201 -22.18 18.56 8.81
C THR A 201 -22.98 17.31 8.46
N GLN A 202 -22.31 16.15 8.34
CA GLN A 202 -22.97 14.87 8.06
C GLN A 202 -22.32 13.74 8.87
N ARG A 203 -23.09 12.69 9.13
CA ARG A 203 -22.66 11.57 9.95
C ARG A 203 -21.70 10.67 9.20
N PHE A 204 -22.03 10.29 7.96
CA PHE A 204 -21.27 9.35 7.15
C PHE A 204 -20.85 9.95 5.81
N THR A 205 -19.76 9.43 5.25
CA THR A 205 -19.36 9.71 3.86
C THR A 205 -20.44 9.21 2.89
N THR A 206 -20.64 9.94 1.79
CA THR A 206 -21.65 9.56 0.77
C THR A 206 -21.31 8.21 0.11
N HIS A 207 -20.02 7.90 -0.06
CA HIS A 207 -19.58 6.64 -0.65
C HIS A 207 -19.34 5.58 0.43
N ILE A 208 -20.26 4.62 0.52
CA ILE A 208 -20.20 3.49 1.45
C ILE A 208 -19.92 2.21 0.67
N VAL A 209 -18.84 1.51 1.06
CA VAL A 209 -18.38 0.29 0.37
C VAL A 209 -19.05 -0.97 0.87
N ASP A 210 -19.50 -0.96 2.12
CA ASP A 210 -20.25 -2.05 2.71
C ASP A 210 -21.67 -2.03 2.14
N ALA A 211 -22.00 -3.05 1.31
CA ALA A 211 -23.26 -3.12 0.60
C ALA A 211 -24.46 -3.28 1.55
N ASP A 212 -24.29 -4.01 2.65
CA ASP A 212 -25.35 -4.24 3.64
C ASP A 212 -25.70 -2.93 4.35
N ILE A 213 -24.69 -2.17 4.77
CA ILE A 213 -24.90 -0.87 5.40
C ILE A 213 -25.42 0.16 4.40
N ALA A 214 -24.88 0.18 3.18
CA ALA A 214 -25.37 1.08 2.14
C ALA A 214 -26.87 0.88 1.84
N SER A 215 -27.33 -0.36 1.83
CA SER A 215 -28.74 -0.68 1.62
C SER A 215 -29.64 -0.17 2.75
N VAL A 216 -29.21 -0.30 4.01
CA VAL A 216 -29.96 0.17 5.18
C VAL A 216 -30.04 1.70 5.25
N LEU A 217 -28.95 2.37 4.90
CA LEU A 217 -28.88 3.84 4.90
C LEU A 217 -29.49 4.47 3.64
N HIS A 218 -30.08 3.66 2.75
CA HIS A 218 -30.70 4.11 1.48
C HIS A 218 -29.74 4.94 0.60
N HIS A 219 -28.44 4.69 0.71
CA HIS A 219 -27.45 5.31 -0.15
C HIS A 219 -27.44 4.62 -1.53
N ASN A 220 -28.11 5.24 -2.50
CA ASN A 220 -28.21 4.74 -3.89
C ASN A 220 -26.88 4.73 -4.64
N LYS A 221 -25.81 5.24 -4.07
CA LYS A 221 -24.47 5.31 -4.67
C LYS A 221 -23.56 4.26 -4.04
N HIS A 222 -23.91 2.98 -4.17
CA HIS A 222 -23.01 1.98 -3.64
C HIS A 222 -22.02 1.45 -4.69
N THR A 223 -20.98 1.13 -4.27
CA THR A 223 -19.87 0.18 -4.27
C THR A 223 -19.20 -0.21 -5.56
N GLU A 224 -19.84 -0.28 -6.70
CA GLU A 224 -19.21 -0.76 -7.95
C GLU A 224 -18.67 0.37 -8.83
N SER A 225 -19.21 1.57 -8.70
CA SER A 225 -18.76 2.77 -9.40
C SER A 225 -18.22 3.82 -8.44
N TYR A 226 -17.25 4.60 -8.90
CA TYR A 226 -16.77 5.75 -8.15
C TYR A 226 -17.86 6.81 -8.06
N ALA A 227 -18.21 7.22 -6.83
CA ALA A 227 -19.27 8.19 -6.57
C ALA A 227 -18.88 9.61 -7.00
N PHE A 228 -17.60 9.89 -7.13
CA PHE A 228 -17.03 11.20 -7.46
C PHE A 228 -16.20 11.15 -8.74
N THR A 229 -16.26 12.22 -9.52
CA THR A 229 -15.51 12.37 -10.78
C THR A 229 -14.25 13.23 -10.63
N ASN A 230 -14.11 13.94 -9.52
CA ASN A 230 -12.92 14.72 -9.19
C ASN A 230 -12.54 14.55 -7.72
N GLU A 231 -11.25 14.79 -7.42
CA GLU A 231 -10.68 14.59 -6.10
C GLU A 231 -11.17 15.62 -5.08
N GLN A 232 -11.40 16.84 -5.51
CA GLN A 232 -11.84 17.92 -4.62
C GLN A 232 -13.20 17.65 -4.01
N ASP A 233 -14.18 17.21 -4.82
CA ASP A 233 -15.52 16.85 -4.33
C ASP A 233 -15.47 15.62 -3.42
N TYR A 234 -14.60 14.65 -3.75
CA TYR A 234 -14.38 13.47 -2.93
C TYR A 234 -13.84 13.83 -1.54
N TYR A 235 -12.82 14.69 -1.48
CA TYR A 235 -12.28 15.11 -0.19
C TYR A 235 -13.22 16.02 0.57
N ALA A 236 -13.95 16.91 -0.10
CA ALA A 236 -14.97 17.73 0.53
C ALA A 236 -16.08 16.89 1.18
N ASP A 237 -16.46 15.76 0.57
CA ASP A 237 -17.41 14.81 1.17
C ASP A 237 -16.85 14.16 2.43
N ILE A 238 -15.59 13.73 2.42
CA ILE A 238 -14.93 13.16 3.61
C ILE A 238 -14.80 14.21 4.71
N GLN A 239 -14.37 15.43 4.38
CA GLN A 239 -14.11 16.50 5.34
C GLN A 239 -15.35 16.92 6.12
N LYS A 240 -16.53 16.95 5.49
CA LYS A 240 -17.80 17.25 6.18
C LYS A 240 -18.39 16.06 6.96
N SER A 241 -17.83 14.84 6.80
CA SER A 241 -18.35 13.61 7.42
C SER A 241 -17.65 13.32 8.74
N MET A 242 -18.41 12.86 9.74
CA MET A 242 -17.85 12.40 11.01
C MET A 242 -17.14 11.05 10.85
N TYR A 243 -17.76 10.12 10.11
CA TYR A 243 -17.34 8.72 10.02
C TYR A 243 -17.24 8.25 8.58
N GLY A 244 -16.22 7.42 8.31
CA GLY A 244 -16.01 6.71 7.06
C GLY A 244 -16.21 5.21 7.24
N ILE A 245 -17.25 4.64 6.62
CA ILE A 245 -17.56 3.22 6.73
C ILE A 245 -16.72 2.41 5.75
N THR A 246 -16.06 1.38 6.24
CA THR A 246 -15.21 0.51 5.44
C THR A 246 -15.25 -0.94 5.92
N THR A 247 -14.86 -1.83 5.02
CA THR A 247 -14.77 -3.27 5.24
C THR A 247 -13.58 -3.85 4.52
N LYS A 248 -13.15 -5.05 4.88
CA LYS A 248 -12.19 -5.83 4.09
C LYS A 248 -12.74 -6.07 2.69
N ARG A 249 -11.89 -5.81 1.67
CA ARG A 249 -12.17 -6.15 0.27
C ARG A 249 -11.30 -7.34 -0.17
N SER A 250 -10.57 -7.20 -1.27
CA SER A 250 -9.58 -8.22 -1.69
C SER A 250 -8.52 -8.46 -0.61
N GLY A 251 -8.01 -7.38 0.00
CA GLY A 251 -7.13 -7.37 1.16
C GLY A 251 -7.73 -6.58 2.32
N TRP A 252 -7.03 -6.55 3.44
CA TRP A 252 -7.35 -5.72 4.60
C TRP A 252 -6.96 -4.27 4.40
N ASP A 253 -5.91 -4.03 3.62
CA ASP A 253 -5.40 -2.70 3.35
C ASP A 253 -6.08 -2.08 2.14
N CYS A 254 -6.48 -0.82 2.26
CA CYS A 254 -7.12 -0.06 1.19
C CYS A 254 -6.75 1.41 1.33
N LEU A 255 -6.42 2.07 0.22
CA LEU A 255 -6.05 3.49 0.21
C LEU A 255 -7.11 4.39 0.87
N ARG A 256 -8.40 4.05 0.73
CA ARG A 256 -9.52 4.76 1.36
C ARG A 256 -9.39 4.90 2.88
N HIS A 257 -8.79 3.95 3.58
CA HIS A 257 -8.58 4.06 5.02
C HIS A 257 -7.72 5.27 5.36
N TYR A 258 -6.68 5.50 4.57
CA TYR A 258 -5.76 6.62 4.70
C TYR A 258 -6.41 7.93 4.26
N GLU A 259 -7.21 7.92 3.20
CA GLU A 259 -7.96 9.07 2.71
C GLU A 259 -8.99 9.55 3.74
N PHE A 260 -9.73 8.64 4.37
CA PHE A 260 -10.68 8.98 5.43
C PHE A 260 -9.96 9.62 6.63
N ALA A 261 -8.94 8.97 7.17
CA ALA A 261 -8.20 9.49 8.30
C ALA A 261 -7.52 10.84 7.99
N ALA A 262 -6.94 10.98 6.79
CA ALA A 262 -6.27 12.21 6.36
C ALA A 262 -7.21 13.40 6.20
N ASN A 263 -8.49 13.15 5.90
CA ASN A 263 -9.50 14.18 5.71
C ASN A 263 -10.53 14.22 6.86
N GLY A 264 -10.16 13.66 8.02
CA GLY A 264 -10.87 13.84 9.27
C GLY A 264 -12.14 13.02 9.43
N ALA A 265 -12.36 11.97 8.64
CA ALA A 265 -13.42 11.01 8.93
C ALA A 265 -12.86 9.84 9.74
N VAL A 266 -13.40 9.63 10.96
CA VAL A 266 -13.01 8.49 11.81
C VAL A 266 -13.45 7.19 11.15
N LEU A 267 -12.52 6.24 10.98
CA LEU A 267 -12.84 4.96 10.35
C LEU A 267 -13.79 4.12 11.22
N CYS A 268 -14.86 3.63 10.60
CA CYS A 268 -15.67 2.54 11.10
C CYS A 268 -15.34 1.30 10.26
N PHE A 269 -14.60 0.34 10.83
CA PHE A 269 -14.06 -0.79 10.10
C PHE A 269 -14.72 -2.10 10.54
N GLN A 270 -15.42 -2.75 9.61
CA GLN A 270 -16.09 -4.02 9.87
C GLN A 270 -15.07 -5.11 10.14
N ASP A 271 -15.27 -5.84 11.25
CA ASP A 271 -14.48 -7.00 11.65
C ASP A 271 -12.95 -6.73 11.76
N LEU A 272 -12.53 -5.50 12.06
CA LEU A 272 -11.11 -5.14 12.19
C LEU A 272 -10.35 -6.06 13.15
N ASN A 273 -11.00 -6.56 14.18
CA ASN A 273 -10.45 -7.51 15.15
C ASN A 273 -10.09 -8.89 14.56
N LYS A 274 -10.61 -9.23 13.38
CA LYS A 274 -10.26 -10.44 12.64
C LYS A 274 -9.02 -10.28 11.76
N LYS A 275 -8.51 -9.05 11.62
CA LYS A 275 -7.32 -8.76 10.80
C LYS A 275 -6.08 -9.44 11.38
N PRO A 276 -5.27 -10.18 10.58
CA PRO A 276 -3.99 -10.70 11.06
C PRO A 276 -3.09 -9.58 11.57
N ALA A 277 -2.40 -9.81 12.68
CA ALA A 277 -1.60 -8.77 13.35
C ALA A 277 -0.52 -8.15 12.46
N MET A 278 0.07 -8.93 11.56
CA MET A 278 1.10 -8.48 10.63
C MET A 278 0.55 -7.93 9.30
N SER A 279 -0.75 -8.06 9.03
CA SER A 279 -1.38 -7.44 7.85
C SER A 279 -1.64 -5.96 8.07
N ALA A 280 -1.46 -5.16 7.01
CA ALA A 280 -1.86 -3.75 7.00
C ALA A 280 -3.42 -3.62 7.02
N PRO A 281 -3.97 -2.47 7.42
CA PRO A 281 -3.29 -1.29 7.95
C PRO A 281 -2.73 -1.50 9.35
N HIS A 282 -1.48 -1.06 9.57
CA HIS A 282 -0.79 -1.24 10.85
C HIS A 282 -1.21 -0.16 11.84
N GLY A 283 -1.30 -0.53 13.14
CA GLY A 283 -1.61 0.41 14.22
C GLY A 283 -3.06 0.92 14.26
N LEU A 284 -3.92 0.46 13.35
CA LEU A 284 -5.35 0.74 13.41
C LEU A 284 -6.01 -0.14 14.47
N ASN A 285 -6.72 0.48 15.42
CA ASN A 285 -7.36 -0.19 16.56
C ASN A 285 -8.47 0.70 17.17
N GLU A 286 -9.11 0.25 18.22
CA GLU A 286 -10.24 0.94 18.85
C GLU A 286 -9.87 2.31 19.47
N SER A 287 -8.60 2.65 19.62
CA SER A 287 -8.22 3.99 20.08
C SER A 287 -8.29 5.06 18.99
N ASN A 288 -8.26 4.67 17.72
CA ASN A 288 -8.24 5.56 16.55
C ASN A 288 -9.25 5.20 15.46
N SER A 289 -10.07 4.18 15.71
CA SER A 289 -11.13 3.72 14.80
C SER A 289 -12.24 3.01 15.56
N ILE A 290 -13.35 2.73 14.92
CA ILE A 290 -14.49 2.00 15.48
C ILE A 290 -14.56 0.65 14.78
N CYS A 291 -14.32 -0.43 15.53
CA CYS A 291 -14.53 -1.79 15.05
C CYS A 291 -16.02 -2.16 15.21
N TYR A 292 -16.66 -2.69 14.18
CA TYR A 292 -18.05 -3.14 14.23
C TYR A 292 -18.23 -4.47 13.49
N THR A 293 -19.33 -5.16 13.77
CA THR A 293 -19.65 -6.48 13.16
C THR A 293 -20.81 -6.39 12.17
N ASN A 294 -21.83 -5.56 12.47
CA ASN A 294 -22.99 -5.33 11.64
C ASN A 294 -23.55 -3.93 11.90
N PHE A 295 -24.59 -3.52 11.15
CA PHE A 295 -25.16 -2.18 11.26
C PHE A 295 -25.70 -1.85 12.65
N THR A 296 -26.39 -2.78 13.31
CA THR A 296 -26.91 -2.56 14.66
C THR A 296 -25.80 -2.33 15.69
N ASP A 297 -24.71 -3.11 15.62
CA ASP A 297 -23.54 -2.91 16.47
C ASP A 297 -22.88 -1.55 16.21
N LEU A 298 -22.76 -1.16 14.93
CA LEU A 298 -22.23 0.16 14.56
C LEU A 298 -23.09 1.28 15.15
N GLU A 299 -24.41 1.26 14.94
CA GLU A 299 -25.33 2.28 15.46
C GLU A 299 -25.27 2.38 16.99
N ASN A 300 -25.28 1.26 17.69
CA ASN A 300 -25.17 1.24 19.15
C ASN A 300 -23.87 1.89 19.63
N LYS A 301 -22.74 1.56 18.99
CA LYS A 301 -21.45 2.15 19.33
C LYS A 301 -21.42 3.65 19.05
N LEU A 302 -21.89 4.08 17.87
CA LEU A 302 -21.88 5.49 17.50
C LEU A 302 -22.80 6.33 18.37
N ASN A 303 -23.95 5.79 18.80
CA ASN A 303 -24.89 6.47 19.69
C ASN A 303 -24.39 6.59 21.13
N ALA A 304 -23.46 5.72 21.53
CA ALA A 304 -22.81 5.75 22.85
C ALA A 304 -21.61 6.69 22.92
N ILE A 305 -21.09 7.19 21.79
CA ILE A 305 -19.91 8.08 21.75
C ILE A 305 -20.34 9.50 22.13
N ALA A 306 -19.81 9.99 23.25
CA ALA A 306 -19.93 11.39 23.63
C ALA A 306 -19.05 12.28 22.75
N GLU A 307 -19.39 13.56 22.64
CA GLU A 307 -18.64 14.53 21.82
C GLU A 307 -17.13 14.53 22.14
N LYS A 308 -16.77 14.52 23.41
CA LYS A 308 -15.38 14.48 23.88
C LYS A 308 -14.65 13.20 23.44
N ASP A 309 -15.34 12.07 23.40
CA ASP A 309 -14.75 10.79 22.96
C ASP A 309 -14.57 10.79 21.45
N TYR A 310 -15.50 11.39 20.69
CA TYR A 310 -15.33 11.60 19.26
C TYR A 310 -14.12 12.49 18.94
N GLU A 311 -13.94 13.60 19.64
CA GLU A 311 -12.75 14.46 19.50
C GLU A 311 -11.46 13.71 19.72
N LYS A 312 -11.41 12.87 20.77
CA LYS A 312 -10.25 12.03 21.06
C LYS A 312 -9.98 10.99 19.97
N LEU A 313 -11.03 10.35 19.44
CA LEU A 313 -10.91 9.41 18.32
C LEU A 313 -10.37 10.12 17.08
N LEU A 314 -10.89 11.29 16.76
CA LEU A 314 -10.44 12.09 15.62
C LEU A 314 -8.96 12.50 15.75
N GLN A 315 -8.54 12.98 16.92
CA GLN A 315 -7.15 13.33 17.19
C GLN A 315 -6.22 12.10 17.05
N ASN A 316 -6.64 10.95 17.56
CA ASN A 316 -5.86 9.72 17.44
C ASN A 316 -5.81 9.20 16.00
N SER A 317 -6.89 9.39 15.23
CA SER A 317 -6.91 9.10 13.79
C SER A 317 -5.89 9.96 13.03
N TYR A 318 -5.78 11.25 13.36
CA TYR A 318 -4.73 12.12 12.79
C TYR A 318 -3.32 11.68 13.18
N ARG A 319 -3.07 11.32 14.45
CA ARG A 319 -1.77 10.79 14.88
C ARG A 319 -1.43 9.48 14.15
N TRP A 320 -2.42 8.67 13.86
CA TRP A 320 -2.24 7.46 13.10
C TRP A 320 -1.86 7.75 11.65
N ILE A 321 -2.56 8.67 10.97
CA ILE A 321 -2.29 8.98 9.57
C ILE A 321 -0.96 9.73 9.37
N GLU A 322 -0.53 10.55 10.30
CA GLU A 322 0.79 11.19 10.28
C GLU A 322 1.93 10.17 10.24
N GLN A 323 1.75 9.03 10.89
CA GLN A 323 2.69 7.90 10.82
C GLN A 323 2.56 7.09 9.52
N HIS A 324 1.55 7.35 8.70
CA HIS A 324 1.27 6.67 7.45
C HIS A 324 1.31 7.61 6.24
N THR A 325 2.07 8.70 6.33
CA THR A 325 2.43 9.46 5.12
C THR A 325 3.33 8.60 4.22
N THR A 326 3.33 8.88 2.92
CA THR A 326 4.22 8.18 1.96
C THR A 326 5.67 8.23 2.40
N ALA A 327 6.15 9.39 2.87
CA ALA A 327 7.49 9.56 3.42
C ALA A 327 7.71 8.71 4.68
N ALA A 328 6.77 8.71 5.65
CA ALA A 328 6.91 7.94 6.87
C ALA A 328 6.96 6.42 6.61
N VAL A 329 6.14 5.92 5.68
CA VAL A 329 6.16 4.50 5.26
C VAL A 329 7.49 4.15 4.60
N ALA A 330 7.96 4.97 3.66
CA ALA A 330 9.24 4.77 2.99
C ALA A 330 10.41 4.82 3.99
N GLN A 331 10.41 5.78 4.92
CA GLN A 331 11.44 5.92 5.95
C GLN A 331 11.51 4.69 6.86
N ARG A 332 10.37 4.17 7.34
CA ARG A 332 10.32 2.95 8.15
C ARG A 332 10.85 1.74 7.38
N LEU A 333 10.48 1.59 6.12
CA LEU A 333 10.96 0.50 5.28
C LEU A 333 12.49 0.56 5.13
N ILE A 334 13.04 1.72 4.79
CA ILE A 334 14.48 1.93 4.67
C ILE A 334 15.20 1.69 6.01
N ALA A 335 14.68 2.21 7.11
CA ALA A 335 15.26 1.99 8.44
C ALA A 335 15.32 0.50 8.82
N SER A 336 14.32 -0.29 8.39
CA SER A 336 14.26 -1.72 8.66
C SER A 336 15.34 -2.55 7.92
N ILE A 337 15.87 -2.03 6.81
CA ILE A 337 16.87 -2.71 5.98
C ILE A 337 18.29 -2.13 6.13
N HIS A 338 18.40 -0.87 6.58
CA HIS A 338 19.69 -0.16 6.66
C HIS A 338 20.81 -0.92 7.40
N PRO A 339 20.53 -1.59 8.54
CA PRO A 339 21.58 -2.34 9.26
C PRO A 339 22.15 -3.54 8.49
N THR A 340 21.46 -3.99 7.45
CA THR A 340 21.81 -5.19 6.66
C THR A 340 22.28 -4.87 5.25
N LEU A 341 22.28 -3.59 4.85
CA LEU A 341 22.87 -3.17 3.58
C LEU A 341 24.39 -3.42 3.61
N PRO A 342 24.97 -4.01 2.56
CA PRO A 342 26.41 -4.11 2.44
C PRO A 342 27.05 -2.72 2.58
N LYS A 343 28.06 -2.59 3.42
CA LYS A 343 28.91 -1.40 3.45
C LYS A 343 29.96 -1.61 2.37
N ASP A 344 30.05 -0.68 1.44
CA ASP A 344 31.11 -0.67 0.43
C ASP A 344 32.47 -0.52 1.07
#